data_ecf110f7ba2d96be6756f13a586aa943
#
_entry.id   ecf110f7ba2d96be6756f13a586aa943
#
_cell.length_a   1.000
_cell.length_b   1.000
_cell.length_c   1.000
_cell.angle_alpha   90.00
_cell.angle_beta   90.00
_cell.angle_gamma   90.00
#
_symmetry.space_group_name_H-M   'P 1'
#
loop_
_entity.id
_entity.type
_entity.pdbx_description
1 polymer ?
#
loop_
_entity_poly.entity_id
_entity_poly.type
_entity_poly.pdbx_seq_one_letter_code
_entity_poly.pdbx_strand_id
1 'polypeptide(L)'
;LKSIDKDMPDIIGLHTAPPLLGLMSNWNRDLNVISSNIVESNPKAIILGDFNATLRHGALNSITTHEDVLDYLSRFRRGTWHSNFPIWMSTSIDHILIPKDTYRVKKVDVLKLRESDHRAIFVEISK
;
A
#
# COMPACT_ATOMS: atom_id res chain seq x y z
N LEU A 1 -9.37 8.47 8.15
CA LEU A 1 -9.30 9.02 9.51
C LEU A 1 -8.55 10.34 9.47
N LYS A 2 -9.24 11.43 9.81
CA LYS A 2 -8.57 12.71 10.04
C LYS A 2 -8.00 12.72 11.46
N SER A 3 -6.75 13.14 11.59
CA SER A 3 -6.13 13.27 12.89
C SER A 3 -6.72 14.46 13.66
N ILE A 4 -6.99 14.25 14.96
CA ILE A 4 -7.38 15.33 15.88
C ILE A 4 -6.14 16.12 16.32
N ASP A 5 -4.98 15.45 16.34
CA ASP A 5 -3.69 16.06 16.65
C ASP A 5 -3.05 16.55 15.34
N LYS A 6 -2.72 17.83 15.26
CA LYS A 6 -2.10 18.45 14.07
C LYS A 6 -0.70 17.89 13.76
N ASP A 7 -0.08 17.23 14.73
CA ASP A 7 1.24 16.60 14.57
C ASP A 7 1.17 15.16 14.05
N MET A 8 -0.02 14.56 14.03
CA MET A 8 -0.23 13.21 13.49
C MET A 8 -0.73 13.28 12.04
N PRO A 9 -0.33 12.32 11.19
CA PRO A 9 -0.79 12.27 9.81
C PRO A 9 -2.27 11.91 9.71
N ASP A 10 -2.93 12.39 8.67
CA ASP A 10 -4.18 11.80 8.21
C ASP A 10 -3.91 10.40 7.66
N ILE A 11 -4.79 9.46 7.94
CA ILE A 11 -4.69 8.07 7.47
C ILE A 11 -5.88 7.75 6.58
N ILE A 12 -5.60 7.28 5.37
CA ILE A 12 -6.60 6.84 4.41
C ILE A 12 -6.44 5.32 4.20
N GLY A 13 -7.43 4.56 4.66
CA GLY A 13 -7.54 3.13 4.40
C GLY A 13 -8.35 2.87 3.13
N LEU A 14 -7.93 1.92 2.30
CA LEU A 14 -8.63 1.55 1.08
C LEU A 14 -8.59 0.03 0.84
N HIS A 15 -9.53 -0.42 0.01
CA HIS A 15 -9.59 -1.78 -0.51
C HIS A 15 -10.23 -1.73 -1.89
N THR A 16 -9.49 -2.12 -2.92
CA THR A 16 -9.96 -2.10 -4.31
C THR A 16 -10.64 -3.41 -4.71
N ALA A 17 -11.40 -3.36 -5.79
CA ALA A 17 -11.89 -4.58 -6.42
C ALA A 17 -10.72 -5.48 -6.86
N PRO A 18 -10.83 -6.81 -6.76
CA PRO A 18 -9.82 -7.72 -7.29
C PRO A 18 -9.85 -7.78 -8.82
N PRO A 19 -8.71 -8.07 -9.49
CA PRO A 19 -8.63 -8.18 -10.96
C PRO A 19 -9.21 -9.51 -11.47
N LEU A 20 -10.50 -9.75 -11.22
CA LEU A 20 -11.22 -10.94 -11.66
C LEU A 20 -12.00 -10.70 -12.97
N LEU A 21 -12.31 -11.79 -13.68
CA LEU A 21 -13.18 -11.75 -14.84
C LEU A 21 -14.51 -11.05 -14.50
N GLY A 22 -14.86 -10.02 -15.29
CA GLY A 22 -16.04 -9.18 -15.05
C GLY A 22 -15.81 -7.98 -14.11
N LEU A 23 -14.71 -7.94 -13.36
CA LEU A 23 -14.36 -6.83 -12.45
C LEU A 23 -13.17 -5.98 -12.92
N MET A 24 -12.54 -6.33 -14.05
CA MET A 24 -11.35 -5.62 -14.56
C MET A 24 -11.57 -4.12 -14.79
N SER A 25 -12.77 -3.73 -15.27
CA SER A 25 -13.12 -2.32 -15.45
C SER A 25 -13.23 -1.57 -14.12
N ASN A 26 -13.79 -2.22 -13.11
CA ASN A 26 -13.88 -1.66 -11.75
C ASN A 26 -12.48 -1.53 -11.15
N TRP A 27 -11.67 -2.58 -11.23
CA TRP A 27 -10.29 -2.57 -10.76
C TRP A 27 -9.47 -1.44 -11.39
N ASN A 28 -9.49 -1.31 -12.73
CA ASN A 28 -8.78 -0.23 -13.43
C ASN A 28 -9.29 1.16 -13.02
N ARG A 29 -10.61 1.32 -12.85
CA ARG A 29 -11.19 2.58 -12.36
C ARG A 29 -10.71 2.89 -10.95
N ASP A 30 -10.70 1.92 -10.05
CA ASP A 30 -10.27 2.09 -8.67
C ASP A 30 -8.80 2.51 -8.60
N LEU A 31 -7.91 1.89 -9.39
CA LEU A 31 -6.49 2.29 -9.46
C LEU A 31 -6.31 3.72 -9.97
N ASN A 32 -7.12 4.15 -10.94
CA ASN A 32 -7.10 5.55 -11.42
C ASN A 32 -7.58 6.51 -10.33
N VAL A 33 -8.67 6.19 -9.62
CA VAL A 33 -9.17 7.01 -8.51
C VAL A 33 -8.15 7.12 -7.38
N ILE A 34 -7.45 6.03 -7.06
CA ILE A 34 -6.38 6.08 -6.06
C ILE A 34 -5.27 7.04 -6.49
N SER A 35 -4.74 6.88 -7.69
CA SER A 35 -3.63 7.69 -8.18
C SER A 35 -4.01 9.17 -8.30
N SER A 36 -5.06 9.49 -9.06
CA SER A 36 -5.39 10.87 -9.43
C SER A 36 -6.19 11.62 -8.37
N ASN A 37 -7.06 10.93 -7.63
CA ASN A 37 -7.95 11.63 -6.69
C ASN A 37 -7.48 11.48 -5.24
N ILE A 38 -7.14 10.26 -4.82
CA ILE A 38 -6.80 10.03 -3.41
C ILE A 38 -5.39 10.52 -3.12
N VAL A 39 -4.40 10.06 -3.88
CA VAL A 39 -2.99 10.38 -3.63
C VAL A 39 -2.71 11.86 -3.91
N GLU A 40 -3.11 12.37 -5.07
CA GLU A 40 -2.84 13.77 -5.45
C GLU A 40 -3.56 14.79 -4.56
N SER A 41 -4.80 14.48 -4.13
CA SER A 41 -5.56 15.38 -3.26
C SER A 41 -5.16 15.32 -1.79
N ASN A 42 -4.35 14.33 -1.39
CA ASN A 42 -3.93 14.13 -0.01
C ASN A 42 -2.41 13.93 0.11
N PRO A 43 -1.60 14.91 -0.34
CA PRO A 43 -0.14 14.74 -0.46
C PRO A 43 0.58 14.54 0.88
N LYS A 44 -0.08 14.77 2.01
CA LYS A 44 0.48 14.62 3.36
C LYS A 44 -0.10 13.41 4.13
N ALA A 45 -1.09 12.71 3.57
CA ALA A 45 -1.71 11.57 4.22
C ALA A 45 -0.87 10.31 4.06
N ILE A 46 -0.98 9.39 5.01
CA ILE A 46 -0.55 8.01 4.86
C ILE A 46 -1.70 7.23 4.24
N ILE A 47 -1.45 6.51 3.14
CA ILE A 47 -2.45 5.75 2.42
C ILE A 47 -2.09 4.27 2.52
N LEU A 48 -3.01 3.46 3.00
CA LEU A 48 -2.73 2.05 3.25
C LEU A 48 -3.93 1.15 2.91
N GLY A 49 -3.64 -0.10 2.60
CA GLY A 49 -4.68 -1.10 2.37
C GLY A 49 -4.31 -2.15 1.34
N ASP A 50 -5.31 -2.93 0.95
CA ASP A 50 -5.24 -3.88 -0.15
C ASP A 50 -5.61 -3.17 -1.47
N PHE A 51 -4.59 -3.00 -2.31
CA PHE A 51 -4.74 -2.38 -3.63
C PHE A 51 -5.10 -3.43 -4.71
N ASN A 52 -5.10 -4.71 -4.37
CA ASN A 52 -5.24 -5.80 -5.33
C ASN A 52 -4.33 -5.65 -6.56
N ALA A 53 -3.23 -4.93 -6.43
CA ALA A 53 -2.28 -4.57 -7.47
C ALA A 53 -0.89 -4.34 -6.89
N THR A 54 0.15 -4.61 -7.65
CA THR A 54 1.48 -4.08 -7.35
C THR A 54 1.56 -2.62 -7.81
N LEU A 55 2.43 -1.81 -7.22
CA LEU A 55 2.62 -0.40 -7.64
C LEU A 55 3.15 -0.24 -9.08
N ARG A 56 3.46 -1.33 -9.76
CA ARG A 56 3.84 -1.32 -11.20
C ARG A 56 2.64 -1.40 -12.13
N HIS A 57 1.42 -1.61 -11.62
CA HIS A 57 0.22 -1.74 -12.42
C HIS A 57 -0.44 -0.39 -12.70
N GLY A 58 -0.79 -0.17 -13.97
CA GLY A 58 -1.66 0.92 -14.40
C GLY A 58 -1.26 2.29 -13.85
N ALA A 59 -2.24 3.02 -13.37
CA ALA A 59 -2.09 4.36 -12.83
C ALA A 59 -1.23 4.45 -11.56
N LEU A 60 -1.08 3.36 -10.80
CA LEU A 60 -0.27 3.37 -9.57
C LEU A 60 1.21 3.64 -9.86
N ASN A 61 1.69 3.23 -11.05
CA ASN A 61 3.08 3.49 -11.47
C ASN A 61 3.41 4.99 -11.64
N SER A 62 2.40 5.85 -11.75
CA SER A 62 2.57 7.31 -11.88
C SER A 62 2.66 8.05 -10.56
N ILE A 63 2.47 7.37 -9.43
CA ILE A 63 2.55 7.99 -8.10
C ILE A 63 4.00 8.41 -7.81
N THR A 64 4.24 9.72 -7.69
CA THR A 64 5.57 10.30 -7.47
C THR A 64 5.73 10.97 -6.11
N THR A 65 4.62 11.37 -5.49
CA THR A 65 4.59 12.11 -4.20
C THR A 65 4.76 11.21 -2.97
N HIS A 66 4.42 9.94 -3.12
CA HIS A 66 4.53 8.94 -2.06
C HIS A 66 5.54 7.86 -2.42
N GLU A 67 6.03 7.17 -1.42
CA GLU A 67 6.84 5.96 -1.54
C GLU A 67 6.19 4.82 -0.77
N ASP A 68 6.39 3.60 -1.25
CA ASP A 68 5.92 2.41 -0.56
C ASP A 68 6.94 1.95 0.48
N VAL A 69 6.49 1.74 1.70
CA VAL A 69 7.37 1.23 2.76
C VAL A 69 7.96 -0.13 2.43
N LEU A 70 7.33 -0.92 1.56
CA LEU A 70 7.87 -2.20 1.10
C LEU A 70 9.14 -2.03 0.25
N ASP A 71 9.40 -0.86 -0.31
CA ASP A 71 10.64 -0.61 -1.09
C ASP A 71 11.90 -0.61 -0.23
N TYR A 72 11.76 -0.50 1.09
CA TYR A 72 12.85 -0.65 2.06
C TYR A 72 13.22 -2.11 2.33
N LEU A 73 12.43 -3.06 1.85
CA LEU A 73 12.75 -4.50 1.91
C LEU A 73 13.32 -4.99 0.58
N SER A 74 14.11 -6.06 0.63
CA SER A 74 14.48 -6.77 -0.60
C SER A 74 13.23 -7.35 -1.28
N ARG A 75 13.25 -7.47 -2.61
CA ARG A 75 12.12 -8.01 -3.38
C ARG A 75 11.65 -9.40 -2.91
N PHE A 76 12.53 -10.17 -2.27
CA PHE A 76 12.21 -11.51 -1.76
C PHE A 76 11.50 -11.50 -0.41
N ARG A 77 11.30 -10.33 0.21
CA ARG A 77 10.69 -10.16 1.53
C ARG A 77 9.44 -9.27 1.52
N ARG A 78 8.91 -8.91 0.36
CA ARG A 78 7.79 -7.97 0.19
C ARG A 78 6.43 -8.64 0.01
N GLY A 79 6.40 -9.94 -0.26
CA GLY A 79 5.15 -10.63 -0.63
C GLY A 79 4.12 -10.63 0.48
N THR A 80 2.94 -10.06 0.21
CA THR A 80 1.85 -9.97 1.18
C THR A 80 0.77 -11.02 0.92
N TRP A 81 0.54 -11.43 -0.31
CA TRP A 81 -0.48 -12.41 -0.72
C TRP A 81 0.09 -13.46 -1.67
N HIS A 82 -0.19 -14.69 -1.62
CA HIS A 82 -0.94 -15.48 -0.65
C HIS A 82 -0.02 -15.95 0.48
N SER A 83 -0.46 -15.81 1.75
CA SER A 83 0.39 -16.09 2.92
C SER A 83 0.81 -17.55 3.08
N ASN A 84 0.13 -18.49 2.42
CA ASN A 84 0.48 -19.92 2.43
C ASN A 84 1.67 -20.25 1.53
N PHE A 85 2.03 -19.38 0.59
CA PHE A 85 3.26 -19.53 -0.18
C PHE A 85 4.47 -18.97 0.58
N PRO A 86 5.69 -19.40 0.26
CA PRO A 86 6.89 -18.72 0.73
C PRO A 86 6.84 -17.24 0.35
N ILE A 87 7.34 -16.36 1.22
CA ILE A 87 7.23 -14.90 1.02
C ILE A 87 7.82 -14.42 -0.32
N TRP A 88 8.87 -15.09 -0.81
CA TRP A 88 9.53 -14.76 -2.07
C TRP A 88 8.72 -15.18 -3.32
N MET A 89 7.70 -16.04 -3.15
CA MET A 89 6.73 -16.43 -4.19
C MET A 89 5.41 -15.64 -4.10
N SER A 90 5.22 -14.90 -3.03
CA SER A 90 3.99 -14.13 -2.78
C SER A 90 4.06 -12.78 -3.51
N THR A 91 2.89 -12.25 -3.87
CA THR A 91 2.75 -10.96 -4.54
C THR A 91 2.53 -9.85 -3.52
N SER A 92 3.13 -8.67 -3.74
CA SER A 92 2.86 -7.48 -2.93
C SER A 92 1.63 -6.77 -3.49
N ILE A 93 0.49 -6.93 -2.85
CA ILE A 93 -0.78 -6.28 -3.22
C ILE A 93 -1.34 -5.40 -2.12
N ASP A 94 -0.82 -5.55 -0.91
CA ASP A 94 -1.05 -4.65 0.21
C ASP A 94 0.10 -3.65 0.28
N HIS A 95 -0.20 -2.38 0.50
CA HIS A 95 0.78 -1.30 0.50
C HIS A 95 0.54 -0.31 1.64
N ILE A 96 1.62 0.34 2.08
CA ILE A 96 1.57 1.53 2.92
C ILE A 96 2.38 2.61 2.22
N LEU A 97 1.68 3.60 1.68
CA LEU A 97 2.27 4.73 0.99
C LEU A 97 2.45 5.89 1.96
N ILE A 98 3.68 6.36 2.09
CA ILE A 98 4.02 7.51 2.93
C ILE A 98 4.50 8.67 2.06
N PRO A 99 4.20 9.94 2.43
CA PRO A 99 4.75 11.12 1.75
C PRO A 99 6.28 11.15 1.84
N LYS A 100 6.97 11.21 0.69
CA LYS A 100 8.43 11.14 0.56
C LYS A 100 9.17 12.19 1.39
N ASP A 101 8.65 13.41 1.43
CA ASP A 101 9.33 14.55 2.04
C ASP A 101 8.93 14.81 3.50
N THR A 102 8.09 13.94 4.06
CA THR A 102 7.53 14.16 5.41
C THR A 102 8.01 13.14 6.42
N TYR A 103 8.14 11.88 6.00
CA TYR A 103 8.46 10.77 6.89
C TYR A 103 9.70 10.01 6.43
N ARG A 104 10.38 9.41 7.40
CA ARG A 104 11.49 8.48 7.19
C ARG A 104 11.13 7.12 7.78
N VAL A 105 11.32 6.08 7.00
CA VAL A 105 11.12 4.70 7.46
C VAL A 105 12.27 4.30 8.37
N LYS A 106 11.94 3.86 9.58
CA LYS A 106 12.90 3.33 10.57
C LYS A 106 12.97 1.81 10.53
N LYS A 107 11.81 1.19 10.39
CA LYS A 107 11.70 -0.26 10.36
C LYS A 107 10.51 -0.69 9.52
N VAL A 108 10.66 -1.76 8.75
CA VAL A 108 9.59 -2.44 8.04
C VAL A 108 9.70 -3.93 8.26
N ASP A 109 8.57 -4.58 8.52
CA ASP A 109 8.46 -6.03 8.55
C ASP A 109 7.17 -6.49 7.85
N VAL A 110 7.22 -7.68 7.24
CA VAL A 110 6.06 -8.36 6.68
C VAL A 110 5.83 -9.63 7.49
N LEU A 111 4.69 -9.68 8.18
CA LEU A 111 4.40 -10.67 9.22
C LEU A 111 3.29 -11.62 8.77
N LYS A 112 3.51 -12.93 8.90
CA LYS A 112 2.45 -13.91 8.68
C LYS A 112 1.50 -13.89 9.88
N LEU A 113 0.21 -13.65 9.59
CA LEU A 113 -0.86 -13.75 10.58
C LEU A 113 -1.46 -15.14 10.56
N ARG A 114 -1.94 -15.57 11.72
CA ARG A 114 -2.71 -16.81 11.84
C ARG A 114 -4.08 -16.62 11.22
N GLU A 115 -4.53 -17.60 10.45
CA GLU A 115 -5.88 -17.61 9.84
C GLU A 115 -6.15 -16.49 8.81
N SER A 116 -5.10 -15.84 8.29
CA SER A 116 -5.20 -14.88 7.19
C SER A 116 -4.43 -15.36 5.97
N ASP A 117 -5.01 -15.17 4.80
CA ASP A 117 -4.34 -15.39 3.52
C ASP A 117 -3.47 -14.20 3.09
N HIS A 118 -3.56 -13.06 3.79
CA HIS A 118 -2.64 -11.94 3.69
C HIS A 118 -1.62 -11.94 4.83
N ARG A 119 -0.47 -11.29 4.58
CA ARG A 119 0.50 -10.90 5.61
C ARG A 119 0.27 -9.46 5.99
N ALA A 120 0.47 -9.15 7.26
CA ALA A 120 0.46 -7.78 7.75
C ALA A 120 1.77 -7.07 7.42
N ILE A 121 1.68 -5.79 7.10
CA ILE A 121 2.83 -4.90 7.00
C ILE A 121 2.92 -4.11 8.30
N PHE A 122 4.08 -4.16 8.94
CA PHE A 122 4.42 -3.31 10.07
C PHE A 122 5.44 -2.27 9.62
N VAL A 123 5.22 -1.01 9.96
CA VAL A 123 6.16 0.07 9.70
C VAL A 123 6.31 0.97 10.91
N GLU A 124 7.55 1.35 11.20
CA GLU A 124 7.90 2.41 12.13
C GLU A 124 8.48 3.58 11.33
N ILE A 125 7.90 4.75 11.51
CA ILE A 125 8.29 5.99 10.81
C ILE A 125 8.61 7.09 11.79
N SER A 126 9.41 8.06 11.37
CA SER A 126 9.64 9.33 12.08
C SER A 126 9.50 10.50 11.11
N LYS A 127 9.22 11.67 11.62
CA LYS A 127 9.38 12.95 10.90
C LYS A 127 10.86 13.29 10.75
#